data_54620553ba180f9f091eb6866bc077e7
#
_entry.id   54620553ba180f9f091eb6866bc077e7
#
_cell.length_a   1.000
_cell.length_b   1.000
_cell.length_c   1.000
_cell.angle_alpha   90.00
_cell.angle_beta   90.00
_cell.angle_gamma   90.00
#
_symmetry.space_group_name_H-M   'P 1'
#
loop_
_entity.id
_entity.type
_entity.pdbx_description
1 polymer ?
#
loop_
_entity_poly.entity_id
_entity_poly.type
_entity_poly.pdbx_seq_one_letter_code
_entity_poly.pdbx_strand_id
1 'polypeptide(L)'
;MLLISVINSVMMMASCSKEHVEYQAGDLSVCIEAGDGWLHDYPLFLGIKKKNPPQIAVWMEDDNGRYLGTLYASKKIATQGWTSAGGNRRKEALPYWCHRRGVVYDDGLYLPTKSQPLVNGMTGATPRADFDVRLKEKAGLKHFYVMVEVNHSIDFNDRYSDDKKEGEPDYSGGPEGSGQPALVYKADVDLDSARTSFEAILIGRSSTDGSDGKLYDDLYGITSALTIVKRITVCVK
;
A
#
# COMPACT_ATOMS: atom_id res chain seq x y z
N MET A 1 22.21 -15.87 60.10
CA MET A 1 22.85 -15.28 58.91
C MET A 1 21.89 -15.56 57.71
N LEU A 2 20.99 -14.62 57.45
CA LEU A 2 19.95 -14.75 56.42
C LEU A 2 20.48 -14.17 55.13
N LEU A 3 20.61 -14.99 54.06
CA LEU A 3 20.94 -14.52 52.71
C LEU A 3 19.62 -14.05 52.05
N ILE A 4 19.50 -12.77 51.81
CA ILE A 4 18.43 -12.20 51.01
C ILE A 4 18.87 -12.23 49.56
N SER A 5 18.27 -13.11 48.75
CA SER A 5 18.43 -13.18 47.30
C SER A 5 17.57 -12.05 46.67
N VAL A 6 18.23 -11.05 46.12
CA VAL A 6 17.58 -10.00 45.33
C VAL A 6 17.45 -10.51 43.88
N ILE A 7 16.25 -10.89 43.50
CA ILE A 7 15.92 -11.23 42.13
C ILE A 7 15.74 -9.90 41.35
N ASN A 8 16.76 -9.56 40.54
CA ASN A 8 16.67 -8.44 39.61
C ASN A 8 15.81 -8.86 38.41
N SER A 9 14.54 -8.46 38.41
CA SER A 9 13.64 -8.62 37.25
C SER A 9 14.02 -7.57 36.21
N VAL A 10 14.78 -7.98 35.20
CA VAL A 10 15.04 -7.18 34.00
C VAL A 10 13.77 -7.15 33.17
N MET A 11 13.04 -6.07 33.30
CA MET A 11 11.88 -5.76 32.46
C MET A 11 12.41 -5.45 31.04
N MET A 12 12.40 -6.42 30.13
CA MET A 12 12.63 -6.20 28.71
C MET A 12 11.51 -5.32 28.17
N MET A 13 11.77 -4.03 28.08
CA MET A 13 10.98 -3.12 27.26
C MET A 13 11.18 -3.56 25.80
N ALA A 14 10.19 -4.24 25.23
CA ALA A 14 10.10 -4.44 23.80
C ALA A 14 9.92 -3.06 23.16
N SER A 15 11.02 -2.46 22.73
CA SER A 15 11.01 -1.30 21.87
C SER A 15 10.41 -1.75 20.55
N CYS A 16 9.16 -1.37 20.28
CA CYS A 16 8.55 -1.47 18.96
C CYS A 16 9.27 -0.45 18.08
N SER A 17 10.40 -0.84 17.49
CA SER A 17 11.11 0.01 16.52
C SER A 17 10.26 0.07 15.25
N LYS A 18 9.60 1.23 15.03
CA LYS A 18 8.98 1.52 13.73
C LYS A 18 10.05 1.44 12.65
N GLU A 19 9.78 0.68 11.60
CA GLU A 19 10.63 0.68 10.43
C GLU A 19 10.53 2.04 9.74
N HIS A 20 11.69 2.61 9.41
CA HIS A 20 11.77 3.94 8.84
C HIS A 20 12.26 3.86 7.40
N VAL A 21 11.41 4.33 6.48
CA VAL A 21 11.73 4.39 5.04
C VAL A 21 11.95 5.85 4.67
N GLU A 22 13.19 6.24 4.41
CA GLU A 22 13.54 7.63 4.13
C GLU A 22 13.67 7.87 2.62
N TYR A 23 12.79 8.70 2.05
CA TYR A 23 12.86 9.10 0.64
C TYR A 23 13.73 10.34 0.45
N GLN A 24 13.56 11.34 1.29
CA GLN A 24 14.39 12.53 1.44
C GLN A 24 14.25 13.01 2.89
N ALA A 25 15.34 13.46 3.50
CA ALA A 25 15.25 14.10 4.80
C ALA A 25 14.33 15.32 4.71
N GLY A 26 13.25 15.36 5.51
CA GLY A 26 12.27 16.43 5.46
C GLY A 26 11.33 16.42 6.65
N ASP A 27 10.54 17.47 6.74
CA ASP A 27 9.66 17.73 7.87
C ASP A 27 8.26 17.12 7.71
N LEU A 28 7.97 16.56 6.53
CA LEU A 28 6.73 15.78 6.28
C LEU A 28 7.00 14.30 6.45
N SER A 29 6.07 13.60 7.11
CA SER A 29 6.08 12.14 7.19
C SER A 29 4.69 11.58 6.97
N VAL A 30 4.60 10.51 6.19
CA VAL A 30 3.38 9.70 6.04
C VAL A 30 3.55 8.48 6.92
N CYS A 31 2.83 8.46 8.04
CA CYS A 31 2.86 7.38 9.03
C CYS A 31 1.75 6.38 8.68
N ILE A 32 2.10 5.12 8.48
CA ILE A 32 1.17 4.03 8.19
C ILE A 32 1.17 3.08 9.36
N GLU A 33 0.02 2.97 10.03
CA GLU A 33 -0.22 2.00 11.10
C GLU A 33 -0.84 0.74 10.51
N ALA A 34 -0.17 -0.37 10.69
CA ALA A 34 -0.62 -1.67 10.26
C ALA A 34 -1.89 -2.08 11.02
N GLY A 35 -2.89 -2.58 10.28
CA GLY A 35 -4.07 -3.20 10.86
C GLY A 35 -3.86 -4.68 11.14
N ASP A 36 -4.87 -5.34 11.69
CA ASP A 36 -4.82 -6.77 12.03
C ASP A 36 -4.61 -7.64 10.78
N GLY A 37 -5.11 -7.19 9.62
CA GLY A 37 -4.94 -7.83 8.31
C GLY A 37 -3.64 -7.48 7.58
N TRP A 38 -2.73 -6.71 8.18
CA TRP A 38 -1.50 -6.28 7.50
C TRP A 38 -0.64 -7.43 6.99
N LEU A 39 -0.56 -8.52 7.74
CA LEU A 39 0.15 -9.72 7.35
C LEU A 39 -0.83 -10.82 6.94
N HIS A 40 -0.94 -11.04 5.63
CA HIS A 40 -1.82 -12.04 5.04
C HIS A 40 -1.11 -13.37 4.80
N ASP A 41 -1.82 -14.49 4.98
CA ASP A 41 -1.33 -15.84 4.75
C ASP A 41 -1.23 -16.12 3.25
N TYR A 42 -0.02 -16.32 2.76
CA TYR A 42 0.25 -16.75 1.39
C TYR A 42 0.59 -18.24 1.38
N PRO A 43 -0.19 -19.10 0.70
CA PRO A 43 0.12 -20.52 0.63
C PRO A 43 1.40 -20.76 -0.15
N LEU A 44 2.23 -21.64 0.38
CA LEU A 44 3.40 -22.20 -0.29
C LEU A 44 3.07 -23.65 -0.68
N PHE A 45 4.04 -24.53 -0.63
CA PHE A 45 3.86 -25.96 -0.88
C PHE A 45 3.64 -26.74 0.44
N LEU A 46 3.03 -27.92 0.37
CA LEU A 46 2.80 -28.84 1.49
C LEU A 46 2.07 -28.20 2.70
N GLY A 47 1.13 -27.27 2.44
CA GLY A 47 0.34 -26.64 3.49
C GLY A 47 1.10 -25.59 4.31
N ILE A 48 2.36 -25.29 3.99
CA ILE A 48 3.11 -24.22 4.62
C ILE A 48 2.57 -22.88 4.11
N LYS A 49 2.34 -21.95 5.03
CA LYS A 49 1.93 -20.58 4.74
C LYS A 49 3.03 -19.61 5.12
N LYS A 50 3.16 -18.55 4.36
CA LYS A 50 4.05 -17.44 4.67
C LYS A 50 3.23 -16.17 4.87
N LYS A 51 3.44 -15.49 5.99
CA LYS A 51 2.85 -14.18 6.25
C LYS A 51 3.55 -13.13 5.37
N ASN A 52 2.81 -12.52 4.46
CA ASN A 52 3.29 -11.46 3.57
C ASN A 52 2.60 -10.13 3.88
N PRO A 53 3.33 -9.01 3.88
CA PRO A 53 2.74 -7.68 3.92
C PRO A 53 2.05 -7.35 2.58
N PRO A 54 1.17 -6.33 2.54
CA PRO A 54 0.44 -5.95 1.33
C PRO A 54 1.36 -5.33 0.28
N GLN A 55 0.85 -5.20 -0.93
CA GLN A 55 1.36 -4.25 -1.91
C GLN A 55 0.81 -2.87 -1.57
N ILE A 56 1.65 -1.85 -1.67
CA ILE A 56 1.26 -0.49 -1.32
C ILE A 56 1.97 0.51 -2.23
N ALA A 57 1.27 1.57 -2.59
CA ALA A 57 1.84 2.77 -3.18
C ALA A 57 1.38 4.01 -2.40
N VAL A 58 2.30 4.95 -2.21
CA VAL A 58 2.07 6.25 -1.58
C VAL A 58 2.51 7.32 -2.57
N TRP A 59 1.63 8.28 -2.88
CA TRP A 59 1.93 9.34 -3.84
C TRP A 59 1.27 10.65 -3.45
N MET A 60 1.63 11.72 -4.15
CA MET A 60 1.04 13.04 -3.99
C MET A 60 0.25 13.45 -5.23
N GLU A 61 -0.82 14.17 -5.00
CA GLU A 61 -1.59 14.90 -6.02
C GLU A 61 -1.77 16.37 -5.61
N ASP A 62 -1.89 17.26 -6.59
CA ASP A 62 -2.27 18.65 -6.31
C ASP A 62 -3.78 18.76 -5.98
N ASP A 63 -4.23 19.96 -5.64
CA ASP A 63 -5.63 20.30 -5.30
C ASP A 63 -6.63 20.04 -6.45
N ASN A 64 -6.14 19.94 -7.68
CA ASN A 64 -6.92 19.56 -8.86
C ASN A 64 -6.89 18.05 -9.14
N GLY A 65 -6.26 17.26 -8.27
CA GLY A 65 -6.11 15.82 -8.43
C GLY A 65 -5.09 15.41 -9.49
N ARG A 66 -4.17 16.30 -9.89
CA ARG A 66 -3.10 15.95 -10.82
C ARG A 66 -1.96 15.25 -10.06
N TYR A 67 -1.51 14.13 -10.57
CA TYR A 67 -0.38 13.38 -10.02
C TYR A 67 0.90 14.22 -9.98
N LEU A 68 1.56 14.28 -8.82
CA LEU A 68 2.79 15.04 -8.59
C LEU A 68 4.04 14.14 -8.47
N GLY A 69 3.87 12.93 -7.99
CA GLY A 69 4.99 11.99 -7.84
C GLY A 69 4.70 10.87 -6.84
N THR A 70 5.32 9.71 -7.06
CA THR A 70 5.30 8.60 -6.11
C THR A 70 6.32 8.85 -5.01
N LEU A 71 5.91 8.68 -3.76
CA LEU A 71 6.77 8.75 -2.58
C LEU A 71 7.38 7.38 -2.29
N TYR A 72 6.52 6.35 -2.27
CA TYR A 72 6.92 4.97 -2.04
C TYR A 72 6.06 4.01 -2.85
N ALA A 73 6.64 2.93 -3.34
CA ALA A 73 5.91 1.81 -3.93
C ALA A 73 6.60 0.48 -3.59
N SER A 74 5.81 -0.53 -3.27
CA SER A 74 6.31 -1.89 -3.07
C SER A 74 7.11 -2.36 -4.28
N LYS A 75 8.28 -2.95 -4.07
CA LYS A 75 9.20 -3.38 -5.14
C LYS A 75 8.52 -4.26 -6.19
N LYS A 76 7.64 -5.16 -5.78
CA LYS A 76 6.91 -6.04 -6.72
C LYS A 76 6.04 -5.25 -7.69
N ILE A 77 5.35 -4.21 -7.22
CA ILE A 77 4.55 -3.32 -8.06
C ILE A 77 5.44 -2.45 -8.93
N ALA A 78 6.50 -1.89 -8.36
CA ALA A 78 7.42 -0.99 -9.07
C ALA A 78 8.22 -1.69 -10.18
N THR A 79 8.35 -3.01 -10.17
CA THR A 79 9.15 -3.78 -11.13
C THR A 79 8.37 -4.90 -11.80
N GLN A 80 7.13 -5.18 -11.37
CA GLN A 80 6.35 -6.36 -11.78
C GLN A 80 7.13 -7.68 -11.63
N GLY A 81 7.95 -7.76 -10.58
CA GLY A 81 8.82 -8.90 -10.27
C GLY A 81 8.09 -10.06 -9.57
N TRP A 82 6.95 -10.47 -10.10
CA TRP A 82 6.15 -11.58 -9.56
C TRP A 82 6.79 -12.93 -9.91
N THR A 83 7.08 -13.75 -8.91
CA THR A 83 7.71 -15.07 -9.11
C THR A 83 6.70 -16.18 -9.32
N SER A 84 5.51 -16.07 -8.72
CA SER A 84 4.50 -17.13 -8.74
C SER A 84 3.52 -17.01 -9.90
N ALA A 85 3.28 -15.81 -10.41
CA ALA A 85 2.30 -15.57 -11.48
C ALA A 85 2.82 -15.87 -12.89
N GLY A 86 3.72 -16.84 -13.06
CA GLY A 86 4.27 -17.23 -14.36
C GLY A 86 5.00 -16.11 -15.11
N GLY A 87 5.37 -15.02 -14.42
CA GLY A 87 5.97 -13.81 -15.00
C GLY A 87 4.94 -12.83 -15.56
N ASN A 88 3.65 -13.13 -15.44
CA ASN A 88 2.58 -12.22 -15.86
C ASN A 88 2.58 -10.94 -15.03
N ARG A 89 2.24 -9.85 -15.69
CA ARG A 89 2.03 -8.56 -15.03
C ARG A 89 0.66 -8.55 -14.36
N ARG A 90 0.61 -8.07 -13.12
CA ARG A 90 -0.61 -8.06 -12.30
C ARG A 90 -1.25 -6.68 -12.35
N LYS A 91 -2.09 -6.47 -13.39
CA LYS A 91 -2.81 -5.21 -13.60
C LYS A 91 -3.81 -4.89 -12.47
N GLU A 92 -4.31 -5.91 -11.79
CA GLU A 92 -5.28 -5.82 -10.70
C GLU A 92 -4.67 -5.43 -9.34
N ALA A 93 -3.34 -5.38 -9.21
CA ALA A 93 -2.72 -5.22 -7.89
C ALA A 93 -2.86 -3.81 -7.31
N LEU A 94 -2.49 -2.75 -8.03
CA LEU A 94 -2.70 -1.34 -7.62
C LEU A 94 -3.09 -0.52 -8.87
N PRO A 95 -4.26 -0.75 -9.46
CA PRO A 95 -4.61 -0.16 -10.76
C PRO A 95 -4.86 1.35 -10.70
N TYR A 96 -5.43 1.87 -9.60
CA TYR A 96 -5.70 3.29 -9.47
C TYR A 96 -4.40 4.10 -9.53
N TRP A 97 -3.40 3.78 -8.70
CA TRP A 97 -2.08 4.41 -8.73
C TRP A 97 -1.39 4.28 -10.10
N CYS A 98 -1.43 3.09 -10.71
CA CYS A 98 -0.82 2.87 -12.02
C CYS A 98 -1.36 3.84 -13.07
N HIS A 99 -2.68 3.99 -13.16
CA HIS A 99 -3.33 4.90 -14.12
C HIS A 99 -3.13 6.37 -13.74
N ARG A 100 -3.16 6.71 -12.45
CA ARG A 100 -2.93 8.09 -11.97
C ARG A 100 -1.55 8.62 -12.35
N ARG A 101 -0.55 7.77 -12.46
CA ARG A 101 0.78 8.14 -12.98
C ARG A 101 0.75 8.60 -14.43
N GLY A 102 -0.22 8.16 -15.23
CA GLY A 102 -0.37 8.54 -16.63
C GLY A 102 0.71 7.98 -17.57
N VAL A 103 1.56 7.04 -17.11
CA VAL A 103 2.63 6.43 -17.90
C VAL A 103 2.10 5.18 -18.58
N VAL A 104 2.03 5.18 -19.89
CA VAL A 104 1.68 4.03 -20.71
C VAL A 104 2.97 3.38 -21.24
N TYR A 105 3.08 2.07 -21.08
CA TYR A 105 4.22 1.28 -21.56
C TYR A 105 3.96 0.71 -22.96
N ASP A 106 4.99 0.12 -23.58
CA ASP A 106 4.95 -0.35 -24.98
C ASP A 106 3.84 -1.38 -25.28
N ASP A 107 3.37 -2.09 -24.25
CA ASP A 107 2.27 -3.05 -24.33
C ASP A 107 0.87 -2.42 -24.12
N GLY A 108 0.79 -1.11 -24.00
CA GLY A 108 -0.46 -0.36 -23.77
C GLY A 108 -0.95 -0.38 -22.32
N LEU A 109 -0.21 -0.99 -21.39
CA LEU A 109 -0.58 -1.04 -19.97
C LEU A 109 0.10 0.09 -19.17
N TYR A 110 -0.51 0.46 -18.03
CA TYR A 110 0.00 1.50 -17.13
C TYR A 110 0.98 0.96 -16.07
N LEU A 111 1.28 -0.33 -16.09
CA LEU A 111 2.14 -0.97 -15.11
C LEU A 111 3.63 -0.83 -15.49
N PRO A 112 4.53 -0.58 -14.53
CA PRO A 112 5.95 -0.75 -14.75
C PRO A 112 6.31 -2.15 -15.25
N THR A 113 7.49 -2.31 -15.83
CA THR A 113 8.01 -3.60 -16.26
C THR A 113 9.37 -3.87 -15.61
N LYS A 114 9.89 -5.08 -15.76
CA LYS A 114 11.26 -5.38 -15.32
C LYS A 114 12.31 -4.59 -16.09
N SER A 115 12.07 -4.35 -17.39
CA SER A 115 12.96 -3.57 -18.26
C SER A 115 12.75 -2.06 -18.13
N GLN A 116 11.57 -1.64 -17.73
CA GLN A 116 11.19 -0.24 -17.53
C GLN A 116 10.56 -0.10 -16.12
N PRO A 117 11.35 -0.24 -15.05
CA PRO A 117 10.84 -0.15 -13.68
C PRO A 117 10.43 1.29 -13.33
N LEU A 118 9.78 1.45 -12.19
CA LEU A 118 9.49 2.79 -11.65
C LEU A 118 10.78 3.59 -11.46
N VAL A 119 10.89 4.71 -12.13
CA VAL A 119 12.09 5.57 -12.09
C VAL A 119 12.02 6.60 -10.95
N ASN A 120 10.81 7.14 -10.71
CA ASN A 120 10.58 8.21 -9.73
C ASN A 120 9.81 7.65 -8.54
N GLY A 121 10.42 7.60 -7.39
CA GLY A 121 9.86 7.10 -6.13
C GLY A 121 10.79 6.10 -5.45
N MET A 122 10.69 6.05 -4.12
CA MET A 122 11.36 5.01 -3.35
C MET A 122 10.70 3.66 -3.59
N THR A 123 11.49 2.61 -3.77
CA THR A 123 10.98 1.25 -3.92
C THR A 123 11.67 0.31 -2.94
N GLY A 124 10.89 -0.52 -2.27
CA GLY A 124 11.42 -1.45 -1.27
C GLY A 124 10.47 -2.61 -1.01
N ALA A 125 10.93 -3.57 -0.20
CA ALA A 125 10.03 -4.55 0.38
C ALA A 125 9.07 -3.80 1.31
N THR A 126 7.78 -4.12 1.23
CA THR A 126 6.82 -3.53 2.18
C THR A 126 7.21 -3.94 3.60
N PRO A 127 7.31 -2.99 4.54
CA PRO A 127 7.58 -3.28 5.94
C PRO A 127 6.54 -4.23 6.53
N ARG A 128 6.94 -5.01 7.53
CA ARG A 128 6.07 -6.02 8.14
C ARG A 128 5.24 -5.51 9.34
N ALA A 129 5.42 -4.25 9.69
CA ALA A 129 4.73 -3.55 10.77
C ALA A 129 4.55 -2.09 10.38
N ASP A 130 4.15 -1.25 11.33
CA ASP A 130 4.06 0.20 11.17
C ASP A 130 5.33 0.79 10.58
N PHE A 131 5.19 1.75 9.68
CA PHE A 131 6.32 2.44 9.08
C PHE A 131 5.99 3.88 8.69
N ASP A 132 7.05 4.67 8.49
CA ASP A 132 6.95 6.04 8.02
C ASP A 132 7.62 6.17 6.64
N VAL A 133 7.01 6.99 5.78
CA VAL A 133 7.66 7.52 4.57
C VAL A 133 7.93 9.00 4.81
N ARG A 134 9.20 9.39 4.90
CA ARG A 134 9.59 10.80 5.04
C ARG A 134 9.84 11.45 3.70
N LEU A 135 9.42 12.69 3.60
CA LEU A 135 9.60 13.47 2.39
C LEU A 135 9.93 14.92 2.74
N LYS A 136 10.65 15.57 1.82
CA LYS A 136 10.88 17.00 1.87
C LYS A 136 9.68 17.73 1.29
N GLU A 137 9.30 18.84 1.95
CA GLU A 137 8.29 19.74 1.39
C GLU A 137 8.68 20.18 -0.04
N LYS A 138 7.73 20.12 -0.96
CA LYS A 138 7.93 20.63 -2.30
C LYS A 138 7.74 22.15 -2.29
N ALA A 139 8.78 22.88 -2.66
CA ALA A 139 8.78 24.34 -2.63
C ALA A 139 7.53 24.92 -3.30
N GLY A 140 6.80 25.77 -2.58
CA GLY A 140 5.60 26.44 -3.08
C GLY A 140 4.32 25.63 -3.05
N LEU A 141 4.34 24.37 -2.64
CA LEU A 141 3.14 23.55 -2.49
C LEU A 141 2.57 23.73 -1.08
N LYS A 142 1.39 24.37 -0.97
CA LYS A 142 0.73 24.64 0.31
C LYS A 142 -0.44 23.72 0.60
N HIS A 143 -1.17 23.34 -0.45
CA HIS A 143 -2.29 22.44 -0.37
C HIS A 143 -2.10 21.28 -1.35
N PHE A 144 -2.28 20.04 -0.87
CA PHE A 144 -2.09 18.83 -1.68
C PHE A 144 -2.75 17.62 -1.01
N TYR A 145 -2.92 16.57 -1.81
CA TYR A 145 -3.40 15.30 -1.31
C TYR A 145 -2.24 14.29 -1.20
N VAL A 146 -2.21 13.56 -0.09
CA VAL A 146 -1.43 12.33 0.03
C VAL A 146 -2.38 11.17 -0.19
N MET A 147 -2.06 10.37 -1.18
CA MET A 147 -2.86 9.22 -1.61
C MET A 147 -2.13 7.94 -1.26
N VAL A 148 -2.88 6.93 -0.84
CA VAL A 148 -2.35 5.58 -0.57
C VAL A 148 -3.28 4.56 -1.19
N GLU A 149 -2.73 3.62 -1.96
CA GLU A 149 -3.44 2.45 -2.45
C GLU A 149 -2.78 1.19 -1.90
N VAL A 150 -3.57 0.26 -1.36
CA VAL A 150 -3.09 -0.95 -0.69
C VAL A 150 -3.90 -2.17 -1.09
N ASN A 151 -3.20 -3.30 -1.29
CA ASN A 151 -3.82 -4.56 -1.72
C ASN A 151 -3.04 -5.78 -1.23
N HIS A 152 -3.74 -6.87 -0.94
CA HIS A 152 -3.13 -8.18 -0.80
C HIS A 152 -3.19 -9.00 -2.11
N SER A 153 -2.31 -9.97 -2.24
CA SER A 153 -2.44 -11.03 -3.22
C SER A 153 -3.27 -12.16 -2.62
N ILE A 154 -4.12 -12.81 -3.44
CA ILE A 154 -4.91 -13.99 -3.06
C ILE A 154 -5.81 -13.80 -1.82
N ASP A 155 -6.30 -12.57 -1.63
CA ASP A 155 -7.24 -12.24 -0.55
C ASP A 155 -8.68 -12.49 -1.02
N PHE A 156 -8.97 -13.77 -1.29
CA PHE A 156 -10.27 -14.21 -1.83
C PHE A 156 -11.35 -14.28 -0.75
N ASN A 157 -12.60 -14.09 -1.17
CA ASN A 157 -13.81 -14.31 -0.39
C ASN A 157 -14.96 -14.75 -1.31
N ASP A 158 -16.18 -14.87 -0.78
CA ASP A 158 -17.34 -15.37 -1.52
C ASP A 158 -17.68 -14.52 -2.78
N ARG A 159 -17.44 -13.22 -2.73
CA ARG A 159 -17.68 -12.32 -3.88
C ARG A 159 -16.51 -12.34 -4.85
N TYR A 160 -15.30 -12.22 -4.34
CA TYR A 160 -14.05 -12.14 -5.11
C TYR A 160 -13.34 -13.50 -5.06
N SER A 161 -13.91 -14.50 -5.71
CA SER A 161 -13.41 -15.88 -5.67
C SER A 161 -12.32 -16.12 -6.72
N ASP A 162 -11.51 -17.15 -6.52
CA ASP A 162 -10.38 -17.52 -7.37
C ASP A 162 -10.77 -18.30 -8.63
N ASP A 163 -12.00 -18.82 -8.69
CA ASP A 163 -12.55 -19.60 -9.81
C ASP A 163 -13.13 -18.73 -10.93
N LYS A 164 -13.27 -17.42 -10.72
CA LYS A 164 -13.76 -16.49 -11.74
C LYS A 164 -12.83 -16.39 -12.94
N LYS A 165 -13.44 -16.20 -14.11
CA LYS A 165 -12.75 -16.09 -15.39
C LYS A 165 -12.69 -14.66 -15.88
N GLU A 166 -11.70 -14.34 -16.69
CA GLU A 166 -11.56 -13.02 -17.31
C GLU A 166 -12.84 -12.64 -18.08
N GLY A 167 -13.34 -11.43 -17.81
CA GLY A 167 -14.59 -10.89 -18.32
C GLY A 167 -15.82 -11.15 -17.44
N GLU A 168 -15.71 -11.98 -16.41
CA GLU A 168 -16.79 -12.13 -15.41
C GLU A 168 -16.75 -11.00 -14.37
N PRO A 169 -17.92 -10.62 -13.82
CA PRO A 169 -17.97 -9.65 -12.73
C PRO A 169 -17.09 -10.06 -11.53
N ASP A 170 -16.41 -9.09 -10.95
CA ASP A 170 -15.53 -9.27 -9.80
C ASP A 170 -14.31 -10.20 -10.04
N TYR A 171 -13.96 -10.47 -11.32
CA TYR A 171 -12.69 -11.12 -11.67
C TYR A 171 -11.49 -10.31 -11.20
N SER A 172 -10.50 -10.94 -10.60
CA SER A 172 -9.36 -10.28 -9.96
C SER A 172 -8.00 -10.89 -10.30
N GLY A 173 -7.87 -11.45 -11.52
CA GLY A 173 -6.62 -12.04 -11.99
C GLY A 173 -6.52 -13.57 -11.84
N GLY A 174 -7.63 -14.25 -11.51
CA GLY A 174 -7.69 -15.70 -11.31
C GLY A 174 -6.96 -16.18 -10.04
N PRO A 175 -6.56 -17.46 -9.96
CA PRO A 175 -6.02 -18.07 -8.73
C PRO A 175 -4.75 -17.41 -8.16
N GLU A 176 -3.98 -16.73 -8.99
CA GLU A 176 -2.77 -15.97 -8.58
C GLU A 176 -3.06 -14.47 -8.44
N GLY A 177 -4.31 -14.07 -8.59
CA GLY A 177 -4.77 -12.69 -8.57
C GLY A 177 -4.80 -12.02 -7.20
N SER A 178 -5.49 -10.90 -7.12
CA SER A 178 -5.62 -10.13 -5.88
C SER A 178 -6.69 -10.71 -4.95
N GLY A 179 -7.81 -11.20 -5.49
CA GLY A 179 -9.03 -11.42 -4.73
C GLY A 179 -9.76 -10.09 -4.55
N GLN A 180 -9.86 -9.60 -3.34
CA GLN A 180 -10.47 -8.30 -3.07
C GLN A 180 -9.69 -7.16 -3.76
N PRO A 181 -10.40 -6.12 -4.28
CA PRO A 181 -9.75 -4.99 -4.94
C PRO A 181 -8.92 -4.14 -3.96
N ALA A 182 -7.97 -3.39 -4.50
CA ALA A 182 -7.17 -2.46 -3.71
C ALA A 182 -8.03 -1.33 -3.12
N LEU A 183 -7.71 -0.92 -1.91
CA LEU A 183 -8.36 0.19 -1.21
C LEU A 183 -7.55 1.47 -1.34
N VAL A 184 -8.24 2.58 -1.54
CA VAL A 184 -7.65 3.90 -1.78
C VAL A 184 -7.99 4.84 -0.63
N TYR A 185 -6.96 5.43 -0.04
CA TYR A 185 -7.05 6.41 1.05
C TYR A 185 -6.54 7.75 0.57
N LYS A 186 -7.10 8.84 1.12
CA LYS A 186 -6.71 10.22 0.83
C LYS A 186 -6.61 11.05 2.10
N ALA A 187 -5.46 11.68 2.32
CA ALA A 187 -5.27 12.77 3.29
C ALA A 187 -5.28 14.12 2.55
N ASP A 188 -6.04 15.06 3.07
CA ASP A 188 -6.13 16.44 2.61
C ASP A 188 -5.19 17.30 3.48
N VAL A 189 -4.06 17.74 2.90
CA VAL A 189 -2.97 18.40 3.60
C VAL A 189 -2.95 19.89 3.23
N ASP A 190 -3.20 20.73 4.24
CA ASP A 190 -3.13 22.19 4.14
C ASP A 190 -2.03 22.72 5.10
N LEU A 191 -0.87 23.09 4.52
CA LEU A 191 0.29 23.59 5.26
C LEU A 191 0.12 25.01 5.79
N ASP A 192 -0.86 25.77 5.30
CA ASP A 192 -1.19 27.10 5.80
C ASP A 192 -2.14 27.03 7.03
N SER A 193 -2.67 25.85 7.33
CA SER A 193 -3.46 25.62 8.54
C SER A 193 -2.56 25.49 9.78
N ALA A 194 -3.16 25.71 10.96
CA ALA A 194 -2.47 25.48 12.24
C ALA A 194 -2.32 23.97 12.61
N ARG A 195 -2.83 23.07 11.77
CA ARG A 195 -2.76 21.62 12.01
C ARG A 195 -1.39 21.07 11.63
N THR A 196 -0.88 20.19 12.46
CA THR A 196 0.37 19.46 12.23
C THR A 196 0.15 18.00 11.89
N SER A 197 -1.12 17.58 11.76
CA SER A 197 -1.50 16.19 11.50
C SER A 197 -2.78 16.13 10.68
N PHE A 198 -2.78 15.29 9.65
CA PHE A 198 -3.87 15.11 8.68
C PHE A 198 -4.11 13.61 8.50
N GLU A 199 -5.27 13.15 8.94
CA GLU A 199 -5.63 11.73 8.79
C GLU A 199 -6.18 11.46 7.39
N ALA A 200 -5.74 10.35 6.79
CA ALA A 200 -6.29 9.88 5.53
C ALA A 200 -7.57 9.09 5.78
N ILE A 201 -8.59 9.36 4.96
CA ILE A 201 -9.85 8.63 4.95
C ILE A 201 -9.88 7.63 3.80
N LEU A 202 -10.54 6.50 3.97
CA LEU A 202 -10.87 5.57 2.90
C LEU A 202 -11.87 6.23 1.96
N ILE A 203 -11.49 6.42 0.68
CA ILE A 203 -12.31 7.09 -0.32
C ILE A 203 -12.94 6.13 -1.34
N GLY A 204 -12.54 4.86 -1.32
CA GLY A 204 -13.09 3.85 -2.22
C GLY A 204 -12.10 2.74 -2.54
N ARG A 205 -12.43 1.99 -3.58
CA ARG A 205 -11.64 0.90 -4.13
C ARG A 205 -11.27 1.14 -5.59
N SER A 206 -10.25 0.49 -6.06
CA SER A 206 -9.89 0.45 -7.48
C SER A 206 -10.71 -0.59 -8.26
N SER A 207 -10.51 -0.68 -9.58
CA SER A 207 -11.12 -1.73 -10.40
C SER A 207 -10.60 -3.10 -9.99
N THR A 208 -11.47 -4.10 -10.00
CA THR A 208 -11.15 -5.45 -9.52
C THR A 208 -10.15 -6.15 -10.45
N ASP A 209 -10.33 -5.99 -11.75
CA ASP A 209 -9.52 -6.63 -12.79
C ASP A 209 -8.36 -5.76 -13.31
N GLY A 210 -8.24 -4.52 -12.81
CA GLY A 210 -7.22 -3.56 -13.27
C GLY A 210 -7.44 -3.02 -14.67
N SER A 211 -8.64 -3.14 -15.22
CA SER A 211 -8.96 -2.68 -16.58
C SER A 211 -9.00 -1.16 -16.71
N ASP A 212 -9.28 -0.46 -15.62
CA ASP A 212 -9.33 0.99 -15.62
C ASP A 212 -8.72 1.61 -14.34
N GLY A 213 -8.54 2.93 -14.38
CA GLY A 213 -8.04 3.74 -13.27
C GLY A 213 -9.11 4.49 -12.50
N LYS A 214 -10.35 4.01 -12.50
CA LYS A 214 -11.45 4.68 -11.79
C LYS A 214 -11.41 4.33 -10.31
N LEU A 215 -11.93 5.25 -9.52
CA LEU A 215 -12.26 5.04 -8.13
C LEU A 215 -13.74 4.65 -8.03
N TYR A 216 -14.01 3.58 -7.30
CA TYR A 216 -15.35 3.09 -7.00
C TYR A 216 -15.64 3.30 -5.52
N ASP A 217 -16.74 3.93 -5.20
CA ASP A 217 -17.20 4.19 -3.81
C ASP A 217 -17.95 3.01 -3.18
N ASP A 218 -18.31 2.01 -4.00
CA ASP A 218 -18.93 0.78 -3.54
C ASP A 218 -17.92 -0.13 -2.83
N LEU A 219 -18.11 -0.33 -1.52
CA LEU A 219 -17.32 -1.24 -0.68
C LEU A 219 -18.07 -2.52 -0.34
N TYR A 220 -19.21 -2.79 -0.98
CA TYR A 220 -19.98 -4.00 -0.73
C TYR A 220 -19.15 -5.25 -1.02
N GLY A 221 -19.19 -6.21 -0.11
CA GLY A 221 -18.44 -7.46 -0.21
C GLY A 221 -16.94 -7.35 0.06
N ILE A 222 -16.43 -6.18 0.42
CA ILE A 222 -15.08 -6.04 0.95
C ILE A 222 -15.06 -6.49 2.41
N THR A 223 -14.09 -7.31 2.79
CA THR A 223 -13.99 -7.91 4.13
C THR A 223 -12.60 -7.72 4.74
N SER A 224 -11.70 -8.69 4.59
CA SER A 224 -10.32 -8.68 5.11
C SER A 224 -9.51 -7.47 4.62
N ALA A 225 -9.73 -7.00 3.39
CA ALA A 225 -9.05 -5.83 2.85
C ALA A 225 -9.27 -4.56 3.71
N LEU A 226 -10.43 -4.41 4.35
CA LEU A 226 -10.70 -3.29 5.27
C LEU A 226 -9.86 -3.32 6.55
N THR A 227 -9.22 -4.44 6.86
CA THR A 227 -8.40 -4.62 8.08
C THR A 227 -6.91 -4.47 7.82
N ILE A 228 -6.49 -4.25 6.56
CA ILE A 228 -5.07 -4.11 6.19
C ILE A 228 -4.45 -2.89 6.89
N VAL A 229 -5.11 -1.74 6.79
CA VAL A 229 -4.62 -0.49 7.36
C VAL A 229 -5.46 -0.12 8.57
N LYS A 230 -4.80 0.17 9.69
CA LYS A 230 -5.47 0.70 10.88
C LYS A 230 -5.66 2.22 10.76
N ARG A 231 -4.60 2.93 10.36
CA ARG A 231 -4.61 4.39 10.19
C ARG A 231 -3.47 4.86 9.31
N ILE A 232 -3.71 5.93 8.58
CA ILE A 232 -2.67 6.66 7.84
C ILE A 232 -2.74 8.12 8.27
N THR A 233 -1.59 8.70 8.64
CA THR A 233 -1.50 10.08 9.10
C THR A 233 -0.34 10.79 8.41
N VAL A 234 -0.60 11.96 7.85
CA VAL A 234 0.45 12.87 7.38
C VAL A 234 0.78 13.82 8.52
N CYS A 235 2.04 13.81 8.95
CA CYS A 235 2.55 14.66 10.02
C CYS A 235 3.49 15.71 9.44
N VAL A 236 3.31 16.96 9.88
CA VAL A 236 4.17 18.13 9.59
C VAL A 236 4.92 18.48 10.87
N LYS A 237 6.23 18.66 10.79
CA LYS A 237 7.08 19.05 11.92
C LYS A 237 7.31 20.57 11.93
#